data_19cd08e7549d8874b43ac3a88c7b5847
#
_entry.id   19cd08e7549d8874b43ac3a88c7b5847
#
_cell.length_a   1.000
_cell.length_b   1.000
_cell.length_c   1.000
_cell.angle_alpha   90.00
_cell.angle_beta   90.00
_cell.angle_gamma   90.00
#
_symmetry.space_group_name_H-M   'P 1'
#
loop_
_entity.id
_entity.type
_entity.pdbx_description
1 polymer ?
#
loop_
_entity_poly.entity_id
_entity_poly.type
_entity_poly.pdbx_seq_one_letter_code
_entity_poly.pdbx_strand_id
1 'polypeptide(L)'
;MGGVTCFGHGKSITVRVFEKQSEGWVGYAPYTMQVAPEPIDPYIVYRLIEPGYELWNKMGIYQRELATYSESAIYENKMTDNNCVNCHSFCMQNPEKMLFHMRATYPGTMIVDGGKIEKLNTKTPETISPLVYPSWHPSGKYVAFSVNKTQQSFHSNSRNRIEVYDLESDVVVYDVEKHEIVTSSRLSGRDAFETFPTFSPDGKSLYYCSAEAKEMPASFEEVKYSLCRVDFDPESRSFGGQTDTLYNAAVNGKSVSFPRVSPDGKYLLYTLASFGNFSIWHADADLYMVNLQTGTHEPLTEANSPDVESYHSWSSNSRWIVFSSRRMDGLYTRPYIAYIDAQGKASKPFVLPQKSADFYLDFMKSYNIPEFVTGKVKQQSREIALHAKNDKGTDVTFSK
;
A
#
# COMPACT_ATOMS: atom_id res chain seq x y z
N MET A 1 20.82 10.12 -20.93
CA MET A 1 20.99 8.69 -21.19
C MET A 1 19.63 8.12 -21.53
N GLY A 2 19.48 7.57 -22.74
CA GLY A 2 18.23 6.93 -23.15
C GLY A 2 18.01 5.67 -22.33
N GLY A 3 16.78 5.43 -21.89
CA GLY A 3 16.41 4.19 -21.22
C GLY A 3 16.73 3.00 -22.14
N VAL A 4 17.53 2.08 -21.63
CA VAL A 4 17.79 0.82 -22.34
C VAL A 4 16.59 -0.06 -22.12
N THR A 5 15.68 -0.09 -23.08
CA THR A 5 14.66 -1.15 -23.16
C THR A 5 15.40 -2.43 -23.53
N CYS A 6 15.72 -3.25 -22.52
CA CYS A 6 16.48 -4.48 -22.76
C CYS A 6 15.60 -5.55 -23.41
N PHE A 7 15.88 -5.92 -24.65
CA PHE A 7 15.41 -7.14 -25.32
C PHE A 7 16.13 -8.40 -24.81
N GLY A 8 16.43 -8.50 -23.53
CA GLY A 8 17.29 -9.55 -23.00
C GLY A 8 16.78 -10.21 -21.73
N HIS A 9 15.47 -10.55 -21.66
CA HIS A 9 14.91 -11.26 -20.53
C HIS A 9 15.74 -12.49 -20.12
N GLY A 10 16.05 -12.62 -18.84
CA GLY A 10 16.86 -13.72 -18.31
C GLY A 10 18.35 -13.67 -18.63
N LYS A 11 18.87 -12.56 -19.18
CA LYS A 11 20.29 -12.41 -19.54
C LYS A 11 21.05 -11.54 -18.54
N SER A 12 22.37 -11.67 -18.55
CA SER A 12 23.29 -10.84 -17.78
C SER A 12 23.83 -9.71 -18.66
N ILE A 13 23.93 -8.51 -18.10
CA ILE A 13 24.58 -7.34 -18.71
C ILE A 13 25.80 -6.98 -17.88
N THR A 14 26.99 -7.04 -18.49
CA THR A 14 28.22 -6.58 -17.84
C THR A 14 28.48 -5.12 -18.21
N VAL A 15 28.54 -4.27 -17.21
CA VAL A 15 28.84 -2.84 -17.38
C VAL A 15 30.31 -2.61 -17.03
N ARG A 16 31.02 -1.92 -17.94
CA ARG A 16 32.41 -1.46 -17.73
C ARG A 16 32.41 0.06 -17.82
N VAL A 17 32.96 0.70 -16.81
CA VAL A 17 33.09 2.16 -16.72
C VAL A 17 34.54 2.54 -16.94
N PHE A 18 34.78 3.52 -17.79
CA PHE A 18 36.11 4.09 -18.03
C PHE A 18 36.04 5.61 -17.82
N GLU A 19 37.03 6.14 -17.15
CA GLU A 19 37.22 7.56 -16.95
C GLU A 19 38.47 8.05 -17.68
N LYS A 20 38.37 9.16 -18.39
CA LYS A 20 39.54 9.80 -19.03
C LYS A 20 40.19 10.72 -18.03
N GLN A 21 41.42 10.40 -17.65
CA GLN A 21 42.30 11.24 -16.81
C GLN A 21 43.40 11.88 -17.65
N SER A 22 44.23 12.75 -17.03
CA SER A 22 45.32 13.44 -17.70
C SER A 22 46.36 12.51 -18.33
N GLU A 23 46.58 11.35 -17.73
CA GLU A 23 47.58 10.35 -18.13
C GLU A 23 47.01 9.18 -18.96
N GLY A 24 45.70 9.22 -19.28
CA GLY A 24 45.04 8.18 -20.09
C GLY A 24 43.67 7.73 -19.56
N TRP A 25 43.22 6.57 -20.01
CA TRP A 25 41.96 5.97 -19.57
C TRP A 25 42.14 5.04 -18.39
N VAL A 26 41.41 5.26 -17.32
CA VAL A 26 41.32 4.38 -16.17
C VAL A 26 40.03 3.58 -16.24
N GLY A 27 40.14 2.25 -16.20
CA GLY A 27 39.00 1.34 -16.14
C GLY A 27 38.68 0.94 -14.72
N TYR A 28 37.39 1.03 -14.36
CA TYR A 28 36.87 0.54 -13.07
C TYR A 28 36.51 -0.94 -13.15
N ALA A 29 36.44 -1.60 -12.02
CA ALA A 29 36.02 -3.01 -11.95
C ALA A 29 34.62 -3.16 -12.56
N PRO A 30 34.44 -4.11 -13.49
CA PRO A 30 33.13 -4.33 -14.10
C PRO A 30 32.13 -4.86 -13.09
N TYR A 31 30.86 -4.50 -13.25
CA TYR A 31 29.77 -5.12 -12.49
C TYR A 31 28.73 -5.72 -13.43
N THR A 32 28.03 -6.74 -12.95
CA THR A 32 27.02 -7.47 -13.73
C THR A 32 25.64 -7.25 -13.15
N MET A 33 24.69 -6.92 -14.02
CA MET A 33 23.28 -6.85 -13.71
C MET A 33 22.56 -8.04 -14.34
N GLN A 34 21.63 -8.62 -13.60
CA GLN A 34 20.73 -9.65 -14.13
C GLN A 34 19.45 -8.96 -14.63
N VAL A 35 19.02 -9.31 -15.83
CA VAL A 35 17.72 -8.89 -16.35
C VAL A 35 16.71 -9.94 -15.95
N ALA A 36 15.69 -9.56 -15.22
CA ALA A 36 14.64 -10.49 -14.80
C ALA A 36 13.98 -11.16 -16.02
N PRO A 37 13.63 -12.44 -15.94
CA PRO A 37 12.96 -13.13 -17.04
C PRO A 37 11.52 -12.65 -17.25
N GLU A 38 10.82 -12.26 -16.18
CA GLU A 38 9.44 -11.80 -16.25
C GLU A 38 9.34 -10.27 -16.35
N PRO A 39 8.42 -9.75 -17.16
CA PRO A 39 8.22 -8.31 -17.31
C PRO A 39 7.70 -7.69 -16.01
N ILE A 40 7.98 -6.41 -15.84
CA ILE A 40 7.37 -5.58 -14.82
C ILE A 40 6.14 -4.86 -15.39
N ASP A 41 5.13 -4.58 -14.57
CA ASP A 41 4.00 -3.75 -14.99
C ASP A 41 4.49 -2.37 -15.46
N PRO A 42 3.89 -1.81 -16.52
CA PRO A 42 4.44 -0.63 -17.17
C PRO A 42 4.31 0.68 -16.40
N TYR A 43 3.41 0.74 -15.40
CA TYR A 43 3.16 1.94 -14.61
C TYR A 43 3.24 1.66 -13.11
N ILE A 44 3.60 2.71 -12.39
CA ILE A 44 3.51 2.79 -10.93
C ILE A 44 2.68 4.02 -10.56
N VAL A 45 1.76 3.84 -9.61
CA VAL A 45 0.95 4.91 -9.02
C VAL A 45 1.35 5.12 -7.57
N TYR A 46 1.37 6.35 -7.12
CA TYR A 46 1.70 6.73 -5.76
C TYR A 46 1.07 8.07 -5.39
N ARG A 47 0.92 8.30 -4.11
CA ARG A 47 0.60 9.62 -3.57
C ARG A 47 1.89 10.34 -3.22
N LEU A 48 2.04 11.59 -3.65
CA LEU A 48 3.08 12.52 -3.18
C LEU A 48 2.52 13.39 -2.06
N ILE A 49 3.24 13.45 -0.96
CA ILE A 49 2.93 14.26 0.21
C ILE A 49 4.12 15.13 0.60
N GLU A 50 3.83 16.37 0.98
CA GLU A 50 4.81 17.30 1.54
C GLU A 50 5.29 16.83 2.93
N PRO A 51 6.35 17.42 3.49
CA PRO A 51 6.76 17.17 4.86
C PRO A 51 5.62 17.37 5.87
N GLY A 52 5.67 16.64 6.99
CA GLY A 52 4.58 16.56 7.96
C GLY A 52 4.10 17.91 8.55
N TYR A 53 4.93 18.95 8.55
CA TYR A 53 4.57 20.29 9.00
C TYR A 53 3.71 21.07 7.98
N GLU A 54 3.68 20.68 6.70
CA GLU A 54 2.78 21.24 5.68
C GLU A 54 1.38 20.60 5.73
N LEU A 55 1.19 19.60 6.59
CA LEU A 55 -0.03 18.82 6.70
C LEU A 55 -0.45 18.26 5.32
N TRP A 56 -1.69 18.52 4.91
CA TRP A 56 -2.21 18.06 3.62
C TRP A 56 -2.36 19.16 2.58
N ASN A 57 -1.67 20.29 2.75
CA ASN A 57 -1.84 21.47 1.92
C ASN A 57 -1.54 21.22 0.43
N LYS A 58 -0.53 20.39 0.15
CA LYS A 58 -0.17 20.02 -1.22
C LYS A 58 0.02 18.51 -1.32
N MET A 59 -0.92 17.83 -1.95
CA MET A 59 -0.81 16.41 -2.24
C MET A 59 -1.54 16.03 -3.51
N GLY A 60 -1.19 14.87 -4.05
CA GLY A 60 -1.86 14.33 -5.22
C GLY A 60 -1.53 12.87 -5.42
N ILE A 61 -2.33 12.22 -6.26
CA ILE A 61 -2.10 10.88 -6.77
C ILE A 61 -1.50 11.03 -8.16
N TYR A 62 -0.34 10.43 -8.36
CA TYR A 62 0.45 10.53 -9.59
C TYR A 62 0.69 9.14 -10.15
N GLN A 63 0.86 9.08 -11.46
CA GLN A 63 1.30 7.89 -12.16
C GLN A 63 2.58 8.16 -12.93
N ARG A 64 3.42 7.14 -13.03
CA ARG A 64 4.67 7.19 -13.77
C ARG A 64 4.86 5.95 -14.61
N GLU A 65 5.23 6.17 -15.88
CA GLU A 65 5.65 5.11 -16.78
C GLU A 65 7.08 4.65 -16.43
N LEU A 66 7.26 3.35 -16.20
CA LEU A 66 8.55 2.81 -15.78
C LEU A 66 9.59 2.75 -16.89
N ALA A 67 9.18 2.67 -18.15
CA ALA A 67 10.08 2.71 -19.31
C ALA A 67 10.67 4.11 -19.59
N THR A 68 10.09 5.15 -19.00
CA THR A 68 10.49 6.55 -19.16
C THR A 68 10.54 7.26 -17.81
N TYR A 69 10.82 8.57 -17.84
CA TYR A 69 10.70 9.43 -16.64
C TYR A 69 9.41 10.24 -16.63
N SER A 70 8.44 9.89 -17.49
CA SER A 70 7.19 10.62 -17.65
C SER A 70 6.28 10.39 -16.45
N GLU A 71 6.00 11.44 -15.70
CA GLU A 71 5.06 11.47 -14.58
C GLU A 71 3.87 12.37 -14.92
N SER A 72 2.68 11.97 -14.52
CA SER A 72 1.49 12.80 -14.66
C SER A 72 0.54 12.63 -13.48
N ALA A 73 -0.14 13.71 -13.09
CA ALA A 73 -1.13 13.66 -12.05
C ALA A 73 -2.39 12.92 -12.51
N ILE A 74 -2.88 11.98 -11.68
CA ILE A 74 -4.22 11.43 -11.77
C ILE A 74 -5.18 12.41 -11.11
N TYR A 75 -4.82 12.89 -9.93
CA TYR A 75 -5.60 13.86 -9.17
C TYR A 75 -4.72 14.70 -8.23
N GLU A 76 -4.97 16.00 -8.17
CA GLU A 76 -4.31 16.92 -7.23
C GLU A 76 -5.33 17.63 -6.36
N ASN A 77 -5.06 17.70 -5.08
CA ASN A 77 -6.00 18.27 -4.08
C ASN A 77 -6.29 19.76 -4.22
N LYS A 78 -5.43 20.50 -4.92
CA LYS A 78 -5.71 21.93 -5.27
C LYS A 78 -6.99 22.12 -6.08
N MET A 79 -7.49 21.07 -6.72
CA MET A 79 -8.73 21.11 -7.50
C MET A 79 -9.99 21.08 -6.61
N THR A 80 -9.86 20.67 -5.35
CA THR A 80 -10.91 20.61 -4.34
C THR A 80 -10.49 21.33 -3.06
N ASP A 81 -10.00 22.54 -3.21
CA ASP A 81 -9.73 23.47 -2.10
C ASP A 81 -8.80 22.86 -1.04
N ASN A 82 -7.76 22.13 -1.51
CA ASN A 82 -6.74 21.44 -0.71
C ASN A 82 -7.30 20.34 0.22
N ASN A 83 -8.32 19.60 -0.21
CA ASN A 83 -8.78 18.41 0.49
C ASN A 83 -7.64 17.41 0.74
N CYS A 84 -7.67 16.75 1.87
CA CYS A 84 -6.83 15.57 2.04
C CYS A 84 -7.28 14.45 1.08
N VAL A 85 -6.32 13.87 0.36
CA VAL A 85 -6.55 12.75 -0.58
C VAL A 85 -5.63 11.60 -0.19
N ASN A 86 -6.20 10.42 0.07
CA ASN A 86 -5.44 9.28 0.54
C ASN A 86 -6.07 7.93 0.13
N CYS A 87 -5.42 6.84 0.51
CA CYS A 87 -5.92 5.47 0.38
C CYS A 87 -6.36 5.12 -1.04
N HIS A 88 -5.60 5.52 -2.08
CA HIS A 88 -5.86 5.01 -3.42
C HIS A 88 -5.63 3.50 -3.48
N SER A 89 -6.40 2.81 -4.29
CA SER A 89 -6.28 1.37 -4.54
C SER A 89 -6.87 1.01 -5.89
N PHE A 90 -6.20 0.10 -6.59
CA PHE A 90 -6.61 -0.41 -7.89
C PHE A 90 -7.14 -1.83 -7.78
N CYS A 91 -8.26 -2.12 -8.47
CA CYS A 91 -8.81 -3.47 -8.55
C CYS A 91 -7.92 -4.31 -9.48
N MET A 92 -7.19 -5.29 -8.92
CA MET A 92 -6.31 -6.20 -9.69
C MET A 92 -5.36 -5.46 -10.65
N GLN A 93 -4.73 -4.38 -10.19
CA GLN A 93 -3.83 -3.50 -10.95
C GLN A 93 -4.45 -2.90 -12.24
N ASN A 94 -5.78 -2.91 -12.36
CA ASN A 94 -6.51 -2.41 -13.52
C ASN A 94 -6.55 -0.87 -13.50
N PRO A 95 -5.98 -0.17 -14.52
CA PRO A 95 -5.95 1.30 -14.58
C PRO A 95 -7.33 1.94 -14.75
N GLU A 96 -8.35 1.17 -15.16
CA GLU A 96 -9.72 1.66 -15.37
C GLU A 96 -10.59 1.54 -14.12
N LYS A 97 -10.15 0.81 -13.07
CA LYS A 97 -10.94 0.61 -11.86
C LYS A 97 -10.14 0.90 -10.61
N MET A 98 -10.40 2.05 -10.02
CA MET A 98 -9.73 2.54 -8.82
C MET A 98 -10.69 3.22 -7.86
N LEU A 99 -10.27 3.35 -6.62
CA LEU A 99 -10.87 4.25 -5.66
C LEU A 99 -9.82 5.03 -4.88
N PHE A 100 -10.24 6.11 -4.25
CA PHE A 100 -9.47 6.84 -3.27
C PHE A 100 -10.39 7.62 -2.32
N HIS A 101 -9.86 7.99 -1.18
CA HIS A 101 -10.62 8.65 -0.13
C HIS A 101 -10.28 10.14 -0.02
N MET A 102 -11.30 10.97 0.19
CA MET A 102 -11.19 12.42 0.40
C MET A 102 -11.68 12.79 1.79
N ARG A 103 -10.99 13.75 2.43
CA ARG A 103 -11.35 14.27 3.76
C ARG A 103 -11.37 15.79 3.74
N ALA A 104 -11.91 16.41 4.76
CA ALA A 104 -12.07 17.83 4.99
C ALA A 104 -13.29 18.42 4.25
N THR A 105 -13.13 19.41 3.36
CA THR A 105 -14.25 20.20 2.80
C THR A 105 -15.23 19.37 1.96
N TYR A 106 -14.72 18.42 1.18
CA TYR A 106 -15.54 17.55 0.32
C TYR A 106 -15.28 16.07 0.64
N PRO A 107 -15.73 15.61 1.83
CA PRO A 107 -15.44 14.25 2.27
C PRO A 107 -16.18 13.22 1.42
N GLY A 108 -15.60 12.02 1.31
CA GLY A 108 -16.20 10.88 0.62
C GLY A 108 -15.16 9.94 0.02
N THR A 109 -15.62 8.81 -0.46
CA THR A 109 -14.81 7.87 -1.26
C THR A 109 -15.18 8.02 -2.72
N MET A 110 -14.20 8.29 -3.57
CA MET A 110 -14.38 8.38 -5.01
C MET A 110 -14.08 7.02 -5.63
N ILE A 111 -15.02 6.47 -6.38
CA ILE A 111 -14.81 5.27 -7.22
C ILE A 111 -14.78 5.72 -8.68
N VAL A 112 -13.78 5.23 -9.42
CA VAL A 112 -13.68 5.39 -10.87
C VAL A 112 -13.69 4.00 -11.48
N ASP A 113 -14.66 3.70 -12.34
CA ASP A 113 -14.83 2.40 -12.98
C ASP A 113 -15.21 2.59 -14.45
N GLY A 114 -14.32 2.22 -15.37
CA GLY A 114 -14.51 2.36 -16.82
C GLY A 114 -14.77 3.81 -17.26
N GLY A 115 -14.32 4.78 -16.50
CA GLY A 115 -14.55 6.22 -16.72
C GLY A 115 -15.80 6.77 -16.05
N LYS A 116 -16.67 5.94 -15.47
CA LYS A 116 -17.75 6.39 -14.59
C LYS A 116 -17.15 6.79 -13.23
N ILE A 117 -17.58 7.92 -12.69
CA ILE A 117 -17.15 8.44 -11.41
C ILE A 117 -18.35 8.44 -10.45
N GLU A 118 -18.13 7.91 -9.27
CA GLU A 118 -19.12 7.90 -8.21
C GLU A 118 -18.49 8.38 -6.89
N LYS A 119 -19.25 9.22 -6.15
CA LYS A 119 -18.91 9.64 -4.81
C LYS A 119 -19.77 8.89 -3.79
N LEU A 120 -19.14 8.31 -2.80
CA LEU A 120 -19.81 7.59 -1.71
C LEU A 120 -19.67 8.32 -0.40
N ASN A 121 -20.76 8.36 0.39
CA ASN A 121 -20.78 8.76 1.78
C ASN A 121 -20.58 7.52 2.65
N THR A 122 -19.35 7.26 3.04
CA THR A 122 -18.97 6.02 3.73
C THR A 122 -19.02 6.12 5.26
N LYS A 123 -19.44 7.26 5.82
CA LYS A 123 -19.75 7.39 7.24
C LYS A 123 -21.25 7.16 7.46
N THR A 124 -21.57 6.14 8.23
CA THR A 124 -22.92 5.80 8.66
C THR A 124 -23.08 6.00 10.17
N PRO A 125 -24.31 5.96 10.73
CA PRO A 125 -24.50 5.95 12.19
C PRO A 125 -23.82 4.78 12.89
N GLU A 126 -23.69 3.64 12.21
CA GLU A 126 -23.15 2.38 12.77
C GLU A 126 -21.63 2.29 12.61
N THR A 127 -21.01 3.01 11.67
CA THR A 127 -19.56 2.98 11.49
C THR A 127 -18.83 3.90 12.47
N ILE A 128 -17.70 3.46 13.01
CA ILE A 128 -16.82 4.25 13.89
C ILE A 128 -16.37 5.53 13.18
N SER A 129 -15.95 5.41 11.90
CA SER A 129 -15.42 6.48 11.07
C SER A 129 -15.77 6.25 9.59
N PRO A 130 -15.45 7.15 8.66
CA PRO A 130 -15.44 6.83 7.23
C PRO A 130 -14.52 5.64 6.92
N LEU A 131 -14.84 4.89 5.88
CA LEU A 131 -14.08 3.72 5.43
C LEU A 131 -12.70 4.13 4.88
N VAL A 132 -11.65 3.40 5.28
CA VAL A 132 -10.25 3.64 4.91
C VAL A 132 -9.52 2.34 4.60
N TYR A 133 -8.28 2.39 4.13
CA TYR A 133 -7.42 1.22 3.80
C TYR A 133 -8.12 0.17 2.93
N PRO A 134 -8.57 0.54 1.73
CA PRO A 134 -9.32 -0.34 0.84
C PRO A 134 -8.51 -1.51 0.31
N SER A 135 -9.20 -2.64 0.11
CA SER A 135 -8.72 -3.78 -0.65
C SER A 135 -9.84 -4.33 -1.51
N TRP A 136 -9.66 -4.32 -2.84
CA TRP A 136 -10.63 -4.82 -3.77
C TRP A 136 -10.73 -6.35 -3.70
N HIS A 137 -11.95 -6.85 -3.75
CA HIS A 137 -12.21 -8.24 -4.11
C HIS A 137 -11.89 -8.43 -5.60
N PRO A 138 -11.32 -9.59 -6.02
CA PRO A 138 -10.90 -9.79 -7.41
C PRO A 138 -12.02 -9.65 -8.45
N SER A 139 -13.26 -9.89 -8.07
CA SER A 139 -14.42 -9.65 -8.97
C SER A 139 -14.71 -8.17 -9.22
N GLY A 140 -14.16 -7.26 -8.40
CA GLY A 140 -14.50 -5.85 -8.42
C GLY A 140 -15.89 -5.50 -7.91
N LYS A 141 -16.64 -6.46 -7.35
CA LYS A 141 -17.98 -6.26 -6.77
C LYS A 141 -17.95 -5.86 -5.30
N TYR A 142 -16.85 -6.17 -4.61
CA TYR A 142 -16.69 -5.87 -3.19
C TYR A 142 -15.38 -5.13 -2.93
N VAL A 143 -15.38 -4.34 -1.86
CA VAL A 143 -14.18 -3.72 -1.31
C VAL A 143 -14.17 -3.92 0.19
N ALA A 144 -13.12 -4.54 0.72
CA ALA A 144 -12.91 -4.58 2.15
C ALA A 144 -12.24 -3.27 2.61
N PHE A 145 -12.67 -2.77 3.74
CA PHE A 145 -12.17 -1.53 4.34
C PHE A 145 -11.88 -1.73 5.82
N SER A 146 -10.98 -0.93 6.33
CA SER A 146 -10.91 -0.65 7.77
C SER A 146 -11.78 0.54 8.11
N VAL A 147 -12.23 0.59 9.37
CA VAL A 147 -12.99 1.69 9.96
C VAL A 147 -12.28 2.08 11.24
N ASN A 148 -11.37 3.06 11.18
CA ASN A 148 -10.46 3.37 12.27
C ASN A 148 -10.75 4.74 12.88
N LYS A 149 -10.82 4.79 14.20
CA LYS A 149 -10.70 6.02 14.98
C LYS A 149 -9.27 6.10 15.50
N THR A 150 -8.47 6.97 14.89
CA THR A 150 -7.04 7.05 15.17
C THR A 150 -6.67 8.29 15.96
N GLN A 151 -5.57 8.20 16.70
CA GLN A 151 -4.87 9.36 17.26
C GLN A 151 -3.44 9.39 16.75
N GLN A 152 -2.93 10.60 16.50
CA GLN A 152 -1.57 10.85 16.06
C GLN A 152 -0.79 11.54 17.16
N SER A 153 0.44 11.06 17.40
CA SER A 153 1.40 11.65 18.33
C SER A 153 2.71 11.96 17.61
N PHE A 154 3.42 12.98 18.09
CA PHE A 154 4.71 13.39 17.56
C PHE A 154 5.77 13.22 18.63
N HIS A 155 6.90 12.61 18.27
CA HIS A 155 8.03 12.36 19.17
C HIS A 155 9.27 13.14 18.70
N SER A 156 9.75 14.07 19.50
CA SER A 156 10.92 14.90 19.18
C SER A 156 12.24 14.13 19.30
N ASN A 157 12.31 13.15 20.21
CA ASN A 157 13.54 12.46 20.61
C ASN A 157 13.59 10.99 20.20
N SER A 158 12.66 10.53 19.36
CA SER A 158 12.62 9.16 18.86
C SER A 158 12.91 9.08 17.37
N ARG A 159 13.47 7.95 16.90
CA ARG A 159 13.53 7.64 15.47
C ARG A 159 12.12 7.49 14.88
N ASN A 160 11.19 6.97 15.67
CA ASN A 160 9.76 6.91 15.35
C ASN A 160 9.14 8.29 15.60
N ARG A 161 9.28 9.20 14.66
CA ARG A 161 8.90 10.62 14.82
C ARG A 161 7.41 10.85 14.89
N ILE A 162 6.65 10.02 14.21
CA ILE A 162 5.19 10.08 14.14
C ILE A 162 4.65 8.71 14.52
N GLU A 163 3.75 8.69 15.49
CA GLU A 163 3.00 7.51 15.85
C GLU A 163 1.53 7.73 15.55
N VAL A 164 0.90 6.74 14.93
CA VAL A 164 -0.55 6.71 14.70
C VAL A 164 -1.06 5.39 15.24
N TYR A 165 -1.98 5.45 16.16
CA TYR A 165 -2.55 4.27 16.79
C TYR A 165 -4.08 4.33 16.77
N ASP A 166 -4.68 3.15 16.75
CA ASP A 166 -6.11 2.99 16.81
C ASP A 166 -6.61 3.19 18.25
N LEU A 167 -7.70 3.93 18.39
CA LEU A 167 -8.51 3.95 19.60
C LEU A 167 -9.66 2.95 19.49
N GLU A 168 -10.15 2.75 18.29
CA GLU A 168 -11.18 1.78 17.90
C GLU A 168 -10.94 1.45 16.42
N SER A 169 -11.07 0.19 16.03
CA SER A 169 -11.01 -0.18 14.62
C SER A 169 -11.74 -1.48 14.31
N ASP A 170 -12.43 -1.49 13.17
CA ASP A 170 -13.18 -2.62 12.63
C ASP A 170 -12.80 -2.87 11.17
N VAL A 171 -13.12 -4.07 10.68
CA VAL A 171 -13.06 -4.41 9.25
C VAL A 171 -14.47 -4.66 8.72
N VAL A 172 -14.76 -4.09 7.56
CA VAL A 172 -16.05 -4.24 6.89
C VAL A 172 -15.84 -4.55 5.41
N VAL A 173 -16.84 -5.17 4.78
CA VAL A 173 -16.87 -5.39 3.34
C VAL A 173 -18.04 -4.61 2.74
N TYR A 174 -17.75 -3.80 1.75
CA TYR A 174 -18.70 -2.99 1.01
C TYR A 174 -19.08 -3.66 -0.31
N ASP A 175 -20.38 -3.80 -0.56
CA ASP A 175 -20.95 -4.26 -1.83
C ASP A 175 -21.14 -3.04 -2.75
N VAL A 176 -20.40 -3.01 -3.85
CA VAL A 176 -20.35 -1.87 -4.79
C VAL A 176 -21.66 -1.68 -5.54
N GLU A 177 -22.38 -2.78 -5.83
CA GLU A 177 -23.64 -2.74 -6.58
C GLU A 177 -24.83 -2.36 -5.70
N LYS A 178 -24.83 -2.85 -4.44
CA LYS A 178 -25.96 -2.64 -3.51
C LYS A 178 -25.79 -1.43 -2.60
N HIS A 179 -24.59 -0.85 -2.55
CA HIS A 179 -24.20 0.21 -1.61
C HIS A 179 -24.41 -0.19 -0.14
N GLU A 180 -24.16 -1.45 0.15
CA GLU A 180 -24.34 -2.04 1.48
C GLU A 180 -23.00 -2.46 2.09
N ILE A 181 -22.92 -2.33 3.40
CA ILE A 181 -21.81 -2.85 4.22
C ILE A 181 -22.25 -4.17 4.85
N VAL A 182 -21.38 -5.17 4.80
CA VAL A 182 -21.49 -6.40 5.56
C VAL A 182 -20.27 -6.56 6.48
N THR A 183 -20.48 -7.09 7.66
CA THR A 183 -19.43 -7.41 8.64
C THR A 183 -19.84 -8.63 9.47
N SER A 184 -18.99 -9.00 10.41
CA SER A 184 -19.27 -10.06 11.38
C SER A 184 -18.64 -9.72 12.72
N SER A 185 -19.06 -10.37 13.78
CA SER A 185 -18.47 -10.21 15.12
C SER A 185 -16.98 -10.60 15.22
N ARG A 186 -16.41 -11.16 14.14
CA ARG A 186 -14.97 -11.49 14.04
C ARG A 186 -14.15 -10.38 13.42
N LEU A 187 -14.82 -9.42 12.79
CA LEU A 187 -14.25 -8.30 12.06
C LEU A 187 -14.59 -6.95 12.69
N SER A 188 -15.49 -6.97 13.69
CA SER A 188 -15.96 -5.79 14.40
C SER A 188 -16.29 -6.18 15.84
N GLY A 189 -15.26 -6.26 16.69
CA GLY A 189 -15.36 -6.63 18.09
C GLY A 189 -14.98 -5.49 19.02
N ARG A 190 -15.68 -5.35 20.16
CA ARG A 190 -15.34 -4.30 21.15
C ARG A 190 -14.02 -4.55 21.88
N ASP A 191 -13.60 -5.81 21.94
CA ASP A 191 -12.43 -6.24 22.71
C ASP A 191 -11.19 -6.41 21.83
N ALA A 192 -11.28 -6.02 20.54
CA ALA A 192 -10.19 -6.13 19.57
C ALA A 192 -10.13 -4.92 18.65
N PHE A 193 -8.97 -4.74 18.03
CA PHE A 193 -8.73 -3.82 16.91
C PHE A 193 -8.54 -4.65 15.65
N GLU A 194 -9.36 -4.44 14.63
CA GLU A 194 -9.24 -5.09 13.33
C GLU A 194 -8.92 -4.04 12.25
N THR A 195 -7.91 -4.32 11.40
CA THR A 195 -7.47 -3.35 10.38
C THR A 195 -6.77 -4.03 9.20
N PHE A 196 -6.51 -3.27 8.13
CA PHE A 196 -5.77 -3.65 6.94
C PHE A 196 -6.24 -4.94 6.28
N PRO A 197 -7.49 -5.01 5.85
CA PRO A 197 -7.99 -6.18 5.16
C PRO A 197 -7.35 -6.36 3.78
N THR A 198 -7.23 -7.61 3.33
CA THR A 198 -6.86 -7.96 1.96
C THR A 198 -7.54 -9.27 1.54
N PHE A 199 -8.14 -9.30 0.34
CA PHE A 199 -8.73 -10.51 -0.19
C PHE A 199 -7.67 -11.44 -0.79
N SER A 200 -7.96 -12.75 -0.74
CA SER A 200 -7.27 -13.73 -1.57
C SER A 200 -7.59 -13.51 -3.05
N PRO A 201 -6.71 -13.91 -4.01
CA PRO A 201 -6.96 -13.76 -5.44
C PRO A 201 -8.16 -14.56 -5.98
N ASP A 202 -8.59 -15.59 -5.27
CA ASP A 202 -9.81 -16.35 -5.58
C ASP A 202 -11.07 -15.73 -4.96
N GLY A 203 -10.91 -14.69 -4.12
CA GLY A 203 -11.98 -13.98 -3.44
C GLY A 203 -12.66 -14.73 -2.29
N LYS A 204 -12.15 -15.90 -1.91
CA LYS A 204 -12.82 -16.77 -0.91
C LYS A 204 -12.28 -16.58 0.51
N SER A 205 -11.25 -15.80 0.70
CA SER A 205 -10.69 -15.51 2.02
C SER A 205 -10.41 -14.04 2.17
N LEU A 206 -10.61 -13.53 3.38
CA LEU A 206 -10.21 -12.20 3.80
C LEU A 206 -9.15 -12.33 4.87
N TYR A 207 -7.96 -11.80 4.60
CA TYR A 207 -6.87 -11.65 5.57
C TYR A 207 -6.96 -10.27 6.19
N TYR A 208 -6.60 -10.16 7.47
CA TYR A 208 -6.62 -8.89 8.20
C TYR A 208 -5.68 -8.92 9.40
N CYS A 209 -5.39 -7.77 9.96
CA CYS A 209 -4.64 -7.64 11.20
C CYS A 209 -5.61 -7.49 12.37
N SER A 210 -5.39 -8.25 13.45
CA SER A 210 -6.20 -8.16 14.69
C SER A 210 -5.32 -8.12 15.92
N ALA A 211 -5.65 -7.25 16.86
CA ALA A 211 -5.00 -7.13 18.16
C ALA A 211 -6.03 -7.04 19.28
N GLU A 212 -5.67 -7.52 20.47
CA GLU A 212 -6.46 -7.26 21.69
C GLU A 212 -6.51 -5.75 21.96
N ALA A 213 -7.70 -5.22 22.18
CA ALA A 213 -7.88 -3.82 22.54
C ALA A 213 -7.21 -3.53 23.89
N LYS A 214 -6.50 -2.40 23.98
CA LYS A 214 -5.79 -1.95 25.17
C LYS A 214 -6.33 -0.58 25.61
N GLU A 215 -5.98 -0.17 26.81
CA GLU A 215 -6.28 1.18 27.28
C GLU A 215 -5.45 2.21 26.51
N MET A 216 -6.09 2.91 25.60
CA MET A 216 -5.43 3.86 24.72
C MET A 216 -5.60 5.31 25.21
N PRO A 217 -4.59 6.16 25.09
CA PRO A 217 -3.28 5.96 24.42
C PRO A 217 -2.18 5.37 25.33
N ALA A 218 -2.45 5.08 26.60
CA ALA A 218 -1.41 4.73 27.57
C ALA A 218 -0.60 3.48 27.19
N SER A 219 -1.25 2.50 26.59
CA SER A 219 -0.65 1.20 26.24
C SER A 219 -0.39 1.00 24.75
N PHE A 220 -0.15 2.06 23.97
CA PHE A 220 0.00 1.94 22.52
C PHE A 220 1.17 1.03 22.07
N GLU A 221 2.27 0.97 22.84
CA GLU A 221 3.42 0.08 22.56
C GLU A 221 3.15 -1.39 22.89
N GLU A 222 2.08 -1.67 23.65
CA GLU A 222 1.65 -3.03 23.97
C GLU A 222 0.76 -3.63 22.88
N VAL A 223 0.18 -2.79 22.01
CA VAL A 223 -0.69 -3.26 20.94
C VAL A 223 0.13 -3.93 19.85
N LYS A 224 -0.10 -5.23 19.66
CA LYS A 224 0.58 -6.06 18.66
C LYS A 224 -0.45 -6.83 17.85
N TYR A 225 -0.45 -6.60 16.56
CA TYR A 225 -1.41 -7.18 15.63
C TYR A 225 -0.95 -8.54 15.14
N SER A 226 -1.82 -9.51 15.25
CA SER A 226 -1.71 -10.83 14.61
C SER A 226 -2.18 -10.77 13.16
N LEU A 227 -1.70 -11.68 12.30
CA LEU A 227 -2.23 -11.90 10.96
C LEU A 227 -3.30 -12.97 11.02
N CYS A 228 -4.51 -12.62 10.69
CA CYS A 228 -5.69 -13.47 10.73
C CYS A 228 -6.29 -13.69 9.33
N ARG A 229 -7.07 -14.77 9.18
CA ARG A 229 -7.85 -15.09 7.99
C ARG A 229 -9.24 -15.56 8.38
N VAL A 230 -10.22 -15.14 7.62
CA VAL A 230 -11.60 -15.65 7.68
C VAL A 230 -12.06 -15.98 6.27
N ASP A 231 -12.86 -17.03 6.09
CA ASP A 231 -13.46 -17.34 4.81
C ASP A 231 -14.55 -16.30 4.48
N PHE A 232 -14.68 -15.99 3.20
CA PHE A 232 -15.72 -15.09 2.66
C PHE A 232 -16.43 -15.78 1.49
N ASP A 233 -17.75 -15.84 1.57
CA ASP A 233 -18.59 -16.30 0.48
C ASP A 233 -19.22 -15.10 -0.25
N PRO A 234 -18.77 -14.77 -1.47
CA PRO A 234 -19.28 -13.62 -2.21
C PRO A 234 -20.74 -13.79 -2.68
N GLU A 235 -21.27 -15.02 -2.78
CA GLU A 235 -22.64 -15.24 -3.23
C GLU A 235 -23.65 -14.94 -2.11
N SER A 236 -23.37 -15.44 -0.91
CA SER A 236 -24.20 -15.17 0.27
C SER A 236 -23.79 -13.90 1.02
N ARG A 237 -22.64 -13.31 0.68
CA ARG A 237 -22.04 -12.15 1.37
C ARG A 237 -21.80 -12.44 2.86
N SER A 238 -21.37 -13.64 3.18
CA SER A 238 -21.20 -14.10 4.56
C SER A 238 -19.76 -14.51 4.88
N PHE A 239 -19.43 -14.51 6.16
CA PHE A 239 -18.12 -14.89 6.67
C PHE A 239 -18.16 -16.26 7.33
N GLY A 240 -17.06 -17.00 7.22
CA GLY A 240 -16.90 -18.31 7.84
C GLY A 240 -16.98 -18.26 9.37
N GLY A 241 -17.33 -19.40 9.95
CA GLY A 241 -17.51 -19.55 11.41
C GLY A 241 -16.20 -19.59 12.21
N GLN A 242 -15.02 -19.66 11.56
CA GLN A 242 -13.71 -19.75 12.21
C GLN A 242 -12.77 -18.67 11.71
N THR A 243 -11.84 -18.28 12.57
CA THR A 243 -10.71 -17.40 12.23
C THR A 243 -9.43 -18.19 12.41
N ASP A 244 -8.63 -18.27 11.33
CA ASP A 244 -7.29 -18.83 11.38
C ASP A 244 -6.28 -17.73 11.72
N THR A 245 -5.35 -18.01 12.61
CA THR A 245 -4.24 -17.11 12.94
C THR A 245 -2.97 -17.62 12.28
N LEU A 246 -2.52 -16.92 11.23
CA LEU A 246 -1.30 -17.28 10.49
C LEU A 246 -0.04 -16.83 11.24
N TYR A 247 -0.09 -15.66 11.86
CA TYR A 247 0.98 -15.14 12.73
C TYR A 247 0.37 -14.66 14.03
N ASN A 248 0.79 -15.26 15.14
CA ASN A 248 0.31 -14.92 16.47
C ASN A 248 1.26 -13.93 17.14
N ALA A 249 0.83 -12.67 17.27
CA ALA A 249 1.64 -11.60 17.86
C ALA A 249 1.94 -11.82 19.34
N ALA A 250 1.02 -12.42 20.10
CA ALA A 250 1.23 -12.71 21.52
C ALA A 250 2.34 -13.75 21.75
N VAL A 251 2.51 -14.69 20.82
CA VAL A 251 3.56 -15.72 20.87
C VAL A 251 4.89 -15.18 20.33
N ASN A 252 4.85 -14.46 19.22
CA ASN A 252 6.05 -14.04 18.48
C ASN A 252 6.59 -12.67 18.89
N GLY A 253 5.83 -11.90 19.65
CA GLY A 253 6.27 -10.64 20.28
C GLY A 253 6.36 -9.44 19.33
N LYS A 254 5.98 -9.56 18.04
CA LYS A 254 5.98 -8.49 17.06
C LYS A 254 4.60 -8.28 16.44
N SER A 255 4.43 -7.13 15.78
CA SER A 255 3.17 -6.65 15.24
C SER A 255 3.16 -6.67 13.72
N VAL A 256 2.11 -7.21 13.12
CA VAL A 256 1.88 -7.28 11.66
C VAL A 256 1.12 -6.07 11.16
N SER A 257 1.49 -5.56 9.98
CA SER A 257 0.71 -4.56 9.27
C SER A 257 0.75 -4.77 7.74
N PHE A 258 -0.25 -4.22 7.05
CA PHE A 258 -0.35 -4.19 5.58
C PHE A 258 -0.19 -5.55 4.88
N PRO A 259 -0.97 -6.59 5.22
CA PRO A 259 -0.92 -7.84 4.48
C PRO A 259 -1.33 -7.62 3.02
N ARG A 260 -0.62 -8.28 2.07
CA ARG A 260 -0.90 -8.25 0.64
C ARG A 260 -0.64 -9.63 0.03
N VAL A 261 -1.69 -10.28 -0.44
CA VAL A 261 -1.56 -11.59 -1.12
C VAL A 261 -1.03 -11.38 -2.54
N SER A 262 -0.08 -12.21 -2.97
CA SER A 262 0.39 -12.21 -4.36
C SER A 262 -0.75 -12.61 -5.32
N PRO A 263 -0.85 -12.03 -6.52
CA PRO A 263 -1.91 -12.37 -7.48
C PRO A 263 -2.02 -13.85 -7.83
N ASP A 264 -0.92 -14.62 -7.73
CA ASP A 264 -0.92 -16.08 -7.94
C ASP A 264 -1.35 -16.89 -6.71
N GLY A 265 -1.63 -16.23 -5.58
CA GLY A 265 -2.12 -16.84 -4.35
C GLY A 265 -1.10 -17.66 -3.57
N LYS A 266 0.19 -17.63 -3.95
CA LYS A 266 1.22 -18.45 -3.30
C LYS A 266 1.80 -17.82 -2.04
N TYR A 267 1.90 -16.50 -2.03
CA TYR A 267 2.57 -15.75 -0.98
C TYR A 267 1.69 -14.65 -0.43
N LEU A 268 1.91 -14.33 0.85
CA LEU A 268 1.38 -13.11 1.46
C LEU A 268 2.55 -12.32 2.03
N LEU A 269 2.70 -11.10 1.55
CA LEU A 269 3.70 -10.13 1.99
C LEU A 269 3.10 -9.23 3.06
N TYR A 270 3.85 -8.95 4.13
CA TYR A 270 3.42 -8.10 5.23
C TYR A 270 4.61 -7.37 5.85
N THR A 271 4.35 -6.31 6.61
CA THR A 271 5.35 -5.63 7.42
C THR A 271 5.28 -6.12 8.86
N LEU A 272 6.43 -6.31 9.49
CA LEU A 272 6.58 -6.74 10.88
C LEU A 272 7.40 -5.71 11.66
N ALA A 273 6.82 -5.13 12.71
CA ALA A 273 7.45 -4.15 13.59
C ALA A 273 7.33 -4.56 15.07
N SER A 274 7.92 -3.84 15.99
CA SER A 274 7.85 -4.16 17.42
C SER A 274 6.46 -4.02 18.01
N PHE A 275 5.66 -3.06 17.54
CA PHE A 275 4.29 -2.78 18.00
C PHE A 275 3.50 -1.98 16.96
N GLY A 276 2.23 -1.77 17.20
CA GLY A 276 1.36 -0.89 16.43
C GLY A 276 1.07 -1.38 15.02
N ASN A 277 0.42 -0.54 14.24
CA ASN A 277 0.00 -0.84 12.88
C ASN A 277 0.47 0.18 11.83
N PHE A 278 0.89 1.38 12.23
CA PHE A 278 1.31 2.45 11.33
C PHE A 278 2.83 2.45 11.13
N SER A 279 3.33 1.33 10.60
CA SER A 279 4.75 0.97 10.58
C SER A 279 5.67 1.86 9.75
N ILE A 280 5.15 2.78 8.91
CA ILE A 280 5.97 3.60 8.01
C ILE A 280 6.95 4.54 8.72
N TRP A 281 6.78 4.77 10.01
CA TRP A 281 7.68 5.55 10.85
C TRP A 281 8.48 4.70 11.83
N HIS A 282 8.25 3.39 11.86
CA HIS A 282 8.98 2.46 12.72
C HIS A 282 10.25 2.00 12.03
N ALA A 283 11.41 2.43 12.53
CA ALA A 283 12.71 2.12 11.92
C ALA A 283 13.05 0.63 11.94
N ASP A 284 12.39 -0.17 12.78
CA ASP A 284 12.52 -1.62 12.89
C ASP A 284 11.48 -2.41 12.07
N ALA A 285 10.75 -1.72 11.20
CA ALA A 285 9.71 -2.33 10.40
C ALA A 285 10.31 -2.96 9.13
N ASP A 286 10.24 -4.28 9.03
CA ASP A 286 10.79 -5.11 7.98
C ASP A 286 9.71 -5.80 7.16
N LEU A 287 9.99 -6.10 5.90
CA LEU A 287 9.15 -6.95 5.04
C LEU A 287 9.37 -8.43 5.37
N TYR A 288 8.27 -9.13 5.56
CA TYR A 288 8.20 -10.57 5.75
C TYR A 288 7.23 -11.19 4.76
N MET A 289 7.48 -12.43 4.40
CA MET A 289 6.63 -13.19 3.50
C MET A 289 6.23 -14.52 4.11
N VAL A 290 4.95 -14.88 4.03
CA VAL A 290 4.48 -16.22 4.33
C VAL A 290 4.18 -16.96 3.03
N ASN A 291 4.67 -18.17 2.91
CA ASN A 291 4.24 -19.12 1.89
C ASN A 291 2.91 -19.72 2.34
N LEU A 292 1.83 -19.42 1.62
CA LEU A 292 0.46 -19.80 2.01
C LEU A 292 0.20 -21.33 1.89
N GLN A 293 1.05 -22.08 1.17
CA GLN A 293 0.93 -23.53 1.07
C GLN A 293 1.61 -24.25 2.25
N THR A 294 2.77 -23.74 2.68
CA THR A 294 3.58 -24.39 3.73
C THR A 294 3.39 -23.76 5.11
N GLY A 295 2.86 -22.54 5.18
CA GLY A 295 2.76 -21.75 6.41
C GLY A 295 4.11 -21.21 6.90
N THR A 296 5.19 -21.29 6.10
CA THR A 296 6.52 -20.82 6.49
C THR A 296 6.61 -19.30 6.34
N HIS A 297 7.10 -18.62 7.40
CA HIS A 297 7.32 -17.17 7.44
C HIS A 297 8.83 -16.88 7.33
N GLU A 298 9.21 -16.03 6.39
CA GLU A 298 10.62 -15.66 6.18
C GLU A 298 10.76 -14.14 5.99
N PRO A 299 11.84 -13.51 6.54
CA PRO A 299 12.16 -12.12 6.24
C PRO A 299 12.62 -11.98 4.79
N LEU A 300 12.27 -10.90 4.13
CA LEU A 300 12.86 -10.55 2.83
C LEU A 300 14.23 -9.87 3.03
N THR A 301 15.21 -10.63 3.50
CA THR A 301 16.52 -10.13 3.97
C THR A 301 17.20 -9.21 2.95
N GLU A 302 17.17 -9.56 1.65
CA GLU A 302 17.80 -8.75 0.61
C GLU A 302 17.05 -7.42 0.34
N ALA A 303 15.75 -7.39 0.64
CA ALA A 303 14.92 -6.20 0.47
C ALA A 303 14.94 -5.27 1.70
N ASN A 304 15.17 -5.81 2.89
CA ASN A 304 15.17 -5.08 4.15
C ASN A 304 16.46 -4.25 4.36
N SER A 305 16.40 -3.29 5.25
CA SER A 305 17.50 -2.37 5.59
C SER A 305 17.46 -2.01 7.08
N PRO A 306 18.46 -1.24 7.61
CA PRO A 306 18.38 -0.74 8.98
C PRO A 306 17.33 0.34 9.25
N ASP A 307 16.47 0.66 8.29
CA ASP A 307 15.37 1.61 8.42
C ASP A 307 14.09 0.95 7.84
N VAL A 308 12.95 1.63 7.92
CA VAL A 308 11.65 1.07 7.60
C VAL A 308 11.49 0.60 6.17
N GLU A 309 10.80 -0.55 6.02
CA GLU A 309 10.18 -1.05 4.80
C GLU A 309 8.69 -1.31 5.05
N SER A 310 7.82 -0.61 4.30
CA SER A 310 6.37 -0.74 4.44
C SER A 310 5.62 -0.31 3.18
N TYR A 311 4.29 -0.28 3.23
CA TYR A 311 3.43 0.13 2.10
C TYR A 311 3.77 -0.56 0.79
N HIS A 312 3.90 -1.86 0.85
CA HIS A 312 4.26 -2.71 -0.27
C HIS A 312 3.04 -3.11 -1.11
N SER A 313 3.28 -3.37 -2.39
CA SER A 313 2.32 -3.97 -3.31
C SER A 313 2.99 -4.89 -4.32
N TRP A 314 2.19 -5.78 -4.93
CA TRP A 314 2.62 -6.73 -5.94
C TRP A 314 2.35 -6.22 -7.36
N SER A 315 3.22 -6.61 -8.31
CA SER A 315 2.90 -6.56 -9.73
C SER A 315 1.86 -7.62 -10.10
N SER A 316 1.18 -7.41 -11.22
CA SER A 316 0.10 -8.29 -11.70
C SER A 316 0.53 -9.75 -11.92
N ASN A 317 1.82 -9.98 -12.21
CA ASN A 317 2.39 -11.30 -12.44
C ASN A 317 3.05 -11.94 -11.21
N SER A 318 2.93 -11.34 -10.02
CA SER A 318 3.51 -11.86 -8.76
C SER A 318 5.04 -11.95 -8.75
N ARG A 319 5.74 -11.24 -9.64
CA ARG A 319 7.21 -11.32 -9.78
C ARG A 319 7.94 -10.07 -9.35
N TRP A 320 7.21 -8.99 -9.11
CA TRP A 320 7.79 -7.74 -8.65
C TRP A 320 7.01 -7.23 -7.46
N ILE A 321 7.74 -6.60 -6.55
CA ILE A 321 7.16 -5.82 -5.46
C ILE A 321 7.68 -4.40 -5.54
N VAL A 322 6.85 -3.46 -5.12
CA VAL A 322 7.25 -2.09 -4.82
C VAL A 322 6.88 -1.78 -3.38
N PHE A 323 7.73 -1.06 -2.68
CA PHE A 323 7.53 -0.70 -1.28
C PHE A 323 8.15 0.66 -0.96
N SER A 324 7.69 1.27 0.11
CA SER A 324 8.24 2.52 0.62
C SER A 324 9.32 2.25 1.66
N SER A 325 10.47 2.94 1.55
CA SER A 325 11.55 2.88 2.54
C SER A 325 12.13 4.27 2.82
N ARG A 326 12.62 4.48 4.04
CA ARG A 326 13.33 5.69 4.48
C ARG A 326 14.84 5.50 4.52
N ARG A 327 15.37 4.38 4.04
CA ARG A 327 16.79 3.98 4.13
C ARG A 327 17.80 5.00 3.60
N MET A 328 17.39 5.98 2.78
CA MET A 328 18.29 6.99 2.25
C MET A 328 18.66 8.08 3.27
N ASP A 329 17.65 8.55 4.00
CA ASP A 329 17.80 9.77 4.85
C ASP A 329 17.05 9.69 6.18
N GLY A 330 16.28 8.64 6.43
CA GLY A 330 15.45 8.48 7.62
C GLY A 330 14.24 9.42 7.69
N LEU A 331 13.98 10.22 6.64
CA LEU A 331 12.98 11.29 6.64
C LEU A 331 11.89 11.09 5.59
N TYR A 332 12.29 10.85 4.34
CA TYR A 332 11.37 10.76 3.22
C TYR A 332 11.25 9.33 2.73
N THR A 333 10.03 8.88 2.55
CA THR A 333 9.80 7.59 1.91
C THR A 333 10.11 7.67 0.43
N ARG A 334 10.90 6.70 -0.06
CA ARG A 334 11.22 6.50 -1.48
C ARG A 334 10.67 5.15 -1.92
N PRO A 335 10.18 5.03 -3.17
CA PRO A 335 9.73 3.75 -3.69
C PRO A 335 10.94 2.90 -4.11
N TYR A 336 11.02 1.70 -3.56
CA TYR A 336 12.00 0.68 -3.91
C TYR A 336 11.30 -0.47 -4.62
N ILE A 337 11.96 -1.03 -5.61
CA ILE A 337 11.44 -2.11 -6.45
C ILE A 337 12.37 -3.31 -6.29
N ALA A 338 11.80 -4.50 -6.08
CA ALA A 338 12.54 -5.75 -6.02
C ALA A 338 11.84 -6.83 -6.87
N TYR A 339 12.65 -7.70 -7.47
CA TYR A 339 12.17 -8.88 -8.15
C TYR A 339 12.00 -10.03 -7.14
N ILE A 340 10.94 -10.81 -7.30
CA ILE A 340 10.66 -12.01 -6.50
C ILE A 340 10.78 -13.23 -7.40
N ASP A 341 11.69 -14.15 -7.08
CA ASP A 341 11.89 -15.37 -7.84
C ASP A 341 10.76 -16.40 -7.62
N ALA A 342 10.84 -17.52 -8.33
CA ALA A 342 9.84 -18.59 -8.24
C ALA A 342 9.80 -19.27 -6.85
N GLN A 343 10.84 -19.11 -6.05
CA GLN A 343 10.97 -19.63 -4.69
C GLN A 343 10.55 -18.61 -3.62
N GLY A 344 10.11 -17.41 -4.03
CA GLY A 344 9.69 -16.34 -3.14
C GLY A 344 10.83 -15.51 -2.56
N LYS A 345 12.06 -15.62 -3.10
CA LYS A 345 13.20 -14.83 -2.64
C LYS A 345 13.27 -13.49 -3.36
N ALA A 346 13.47 -12.43 -2.60
CA ALA A 346 13.66 -11.09 -3.13
C ALA A 346 15.08 -10.92 -3.68
N SER A 347 15.20 -10.20 -4.80
CA SER A 347 16.47 -9.61 -5.23
C SER A 347 16.82 -8.39 -4.38
N LYS A 348 18.07 -7.93 -4.47
CA LYS A 348 18.44 -6.61 -3.95
C LYS A 348 17.55 -5.54 -4.59
N PRO A 349 16.90 -4.68 -3.80
CA PRO A 349 16.00 -3.67 -4.33
C PRO A 349 16.78 -2.49 -4.92
N PHE A 350 16.15 -1.80 -5.84
CA PHE A 350 16.63 -0.53 -6.38
C PHE A 350 15.58 0.57 -6.19
N VAL A 351 16.02 1.78 -5.90
CA VAL A 351 15.11 2.92 -5.81
C VAL A 351 14.55 3.24 -7.20
N LEU A 352 13.31 3.70 -7.27
CA LEU A 352 12.66 4.11 -8.52
C LEU A 352 13.58 5.08 -9.28
N PRO A 353 14.14 4.70 -10.46
CA PRO A 353 15.14 5.49 -11.16
C PRO A 353 14.60 6.87 -11.56
N GLN A 354 15.43 7.89 -11.46
CA GLN A 354 15.13 9.26 -11.84
C GLN A 354 16.06 9.74 -12.97
N LYS A 355 15.69 10.82 -13.63
CA LYS A 355 16.49 11.39 -14.73
C LYS A 355 17.87 11.87 -14.26
N SER A 356 17.95 12.41 -13.04
CA SER A 356 19.19 12.80 -12.38
C SER A 356 19.50 11.83 -11.22
N ALA A 357 20.78 11.50 -11.04
CA ALA A 357 21.23 10.70 -9.91
C ALA A 357 21.02 11.45 -8.57
N ASP A 358 21.08 12.78 -8.59
CA ASP A 358 20.94 13.64 -7.42
C ASP A 358 19.49 14.01 -7.09
N PHE A 359 18.52 13.54 -7.90
CA PHE A 359 17.12 13.91 -7.77
C PHE A 359 16.59 13.78 -6.33
N TYR A 360 16.88 12.67 -5.68
CA TYR A 360 16.36 12.42 -4.33
C TYR A 360 17.05 13.22 -3.23
N LEU A 361 18.20 13.84 -3.50
CA LEU A 361 18.88 14.72 -2.53
C LEU A 361 18.09 16.03 -2.34
N ASP A 362 17.46 16.52 -3.41
CA ASP A 362 16.70 17.77 -3.41
C ASP A 362 15.18 17.59 -3.33
N PHE A 363 14.70 16.35 -3.46
CA PHE A 363 13.26 16.07 -3.54
C PHE A 363 12.65 15.92 -2.15
N MET A 364 12.07 16.99 -1.64
CA MET A 364 11.52 17.10 -0.27
C MET A 364 10.07 16.61 -0.13
N LYS A 365 9.65 15.58 -0.89
CA LYS A 365 8.33 14.95 -0.76
C LYS A 365 8.48 13.46 -0.48
N SER A 366 7.50 12.88 0.19
CA SER A 366 7.42 11.44 0.40
C SER A 366 6.49 10.80 -0.63
N TYR A 367 6.91 9.64 -1.13
CA TYR A 367 6.07 8.71 -1.88
C TYR A 367 5.32 7.82 -0.89
N ASN A 368 4.01 7.68 -1.09
CA ASN A 368 3.18 6.95 -0.15
C ASN A 368 2.29 5.96 -0.90
N ILE A 369 2.22 4.73 -0.38
CA ILE A 369 1.44 3.62 -0.94
C ILE A 369 1.69 3.45 -2.44
N PRO A 370 2.91 3.07 -2.87
CA PRO A 370 3.17 2.82 -4.28
C PRO A 370 2.47 1.52 -4.73
N GLU A 371 1.81 1.57 -5.88
CA GLU A 371 1.14 0.41 -6.49
C GLU A 371 1.53 0.26 -7.95
N PHE A 372 1.75 -0.98 -8.42
CA PHE A 372 1.88 -1.28 -9.83
C PHE A 372 0.52 -1.25 -10.52
N VAL A 373 0.52 -0.82 -11.79
CA VAL A 373 -0.67 -0.76 -12.62
C VAL A 373 -0.33 -1.24 -14.03
N THR A 374 -1.21 -2.05 -14.62
CA THR A 374 -1.01 -2.71 -15.92
C THR A 374 -1.09 -1.78 -17.12
N GLY A 375 -1.44 -0.51 -16.92
CA GLY A 375 -1.53 0.48 -17.98
C GLY A 375 -1.69 1.90 -17.44
N LYS A 376 -1.77 2.85 -18.36
CA LYS A 376 -1.94 4.27 -18.03
C LYS A 376 -3.35 4.54 -17.52
N VAL A 377 -3.47 5.15 -16.35
CA VAL A 377 -4.74 5.64 -15.80
C VAL A 377 -5.19 6.85 -16.61
N LYS A 378 -6.46 6.84 -17.03
CA LYS A 378 -7.06 7.95 -17.75
C LYS A 378 -7.12 9.21 -16.86
N GLN A 379 -6.68 10.33 -17.38
CA GLN A 379 -6.74 11.60 -16.65
C GLN A 379 -8.18 12.16 -16.67
N GLN A 380 -8.83 12.15 -15.52
CA GLN A 380 -10.19 12.64 -15.31
C GLN A 380 -10.24 13.61 -14.12
N SER A 381 -9.15 14.32 -13.85
CA SER A 381 -9.02 15.15 -12.64
C SER A 381 -10.12 16.21 -12.51
N ARG A 382 -10.57 16.80 -13.63
CA ARG A 382 -11.65 17.81 -13.65
C ARG A 382 -13.00 17.18 -13.33
N GLU A 383 -13.32 16.06 -13.93
CA GLU A 383 -14.56 15.31 -13.70
C GLU A 383 -14.63 14.85 -12.25
N ILE A 384 -13.54 14.29 -11.73
CA ILE A 384 -13.41 13.89 -10.32
C ILE A 384 -13.68 15.08 -9.39
N ALA A 385 -13.08 16.25 -9.67
CA ALA A 385 -13.28 17.45 -8.87
C ALA A 385 -14.72 17.97 -8.92
N LEU A 386 -15.38 17.89 -10.08
CA LEU A 386 -16.79 18.26 -10.23
C LEU A 386 -17.70 17.33 -9.42
N HIS A 387 -17.51 16.02 -9.52
CA HIS A 387 -18.27 15.06 -8.71
C HIS A 387 -18.00 15.25 -7.22
N ALA A 388 -16.75 15.47 -6.81
CA ALA A 388 -16.41 15.71 -5.40
C ALA A 388 -17.13 16.95 -4.81
N LYS A 389 -17.21 18.05 -5.59
CA LYS A 389 -17.80 19.33 -5.15
C LYS A 389 -19.32 19.35 -5.22
N ASN A 390 -19.91 18.78 -6.26
CA ASN A 390 -21.32 18.98 -6.59
C ASN A 390 -22.22 17.81 -6.18
N ASP A 391 -21.67 16.59 -6.10
CA ASP A 391 -22.50 15.44 -5.76
C ASP A 391 -22.70 15.33 -4.25
N LYS A 392 -23.95 15.06 -3.86
CA LYS A 392 -24.26 14.72 -2.47
C LYS A 392 -23.55 13.43 -2.03
N GLY A 393 -23.23 12.57 -3.00
CA GLY A 393 -22.74 11.23 -2.79
C GLY A 393 -23.86 10.23 -2.50
N THR A 394 -23.58 8.96 -2.83
CA THR A 394 -24.45 7.82 -2.51
C THR A 394 -24.23 7.42 -1.05
N ASP A 395 -25.28 7.37 -0.26
CA ASP A 395 -25.21 6.92 1.12
C ASP A 395 -25.02 5.39 1.16
N VAL A 396 -24.08 4.95 1.99
CA VAL A 396 -23.83 3.53 2.24
C VAL A 396 -24.64 3.11 3.47
N THR A 397 -25.23 1.92 3.45
CA THR A 397 -26.03 1.37 4.54
C THR A 397 -25.50 0.02 4.99
N PHE A 398 -25.85 -0.39 6.21
CA PHE A 398 -25.58 -1.77 6.67
C PHE A 398 -26.61 -2.73 6.09
N SER A 399 -26.13 -3.89 5.63
CA SER A 399 -27.01 -5.01 5.28
C SER A 399 -27.74 -5.51 6.54
N LYS A 400 -29.05 -5.65 6.44
CA LYS A 400 -29.88 -6.18 7.52
C LYS A 400 -29.77 -7.69 7.62
#